data_a62361f8c373a026ac518003582cdb7a
#
_entry.id   a62361f8c373a026ac518003582cdb7a
#
_cell.length_a   1.000
_cell.length_b   1.000
_cell.length_c   1.000
_cell.angle_alpha   90.00
_cell.angle_beta   90.00
_cell.angle_gamma   90.00
#
_symmetry.space_group_name_H-M   'P 1'
#
loop_
_entity.id
_entity.type
_entity.pdbx_description
1 polymer ?
#
loop_
_entity_poly.entity_id
_entity_poly.type
_entity_poly.pdbx_seq_one_letter_code
_entity_poly.pdbx_strand_id
1 'polypeptide(L)'
;MSFIVVIPARYQSTRLPGKPLLDIAGKPMLHHVVERAASSAADAVYVATDDERIQHSCQVLGDRVIMTSAEHQSGTDRIEEVARKLGLGDDAIVVNVQGDEPMIPPEVINQVAADLASHPEAQICTLYEDIDNDADVLNPNIVKVVVDTNGYALYFSRAPIPFPRGNSTQTNLKGYKRHIGIYAYRVKVLHAFVNWPLCELESTEQLEQLRALHNGSRIRIQKACAAIPAGVDTPEDLDKVRKLLGAA
;
A
#
# COMPACT_ATOMS: atom_id res chain seq x y z
N MET A 1 12.34 -15.04 8.67
CA MET A 1 12.30 -13.62 8.26
C MET A 1 11.40 -12.92 9.26
N SER A 2 11.88 -11.83 9.84
CA SER A 2 11.16 -11.02 10.82
C SER A 2 10.65 -9.76 10.15
N PHE A 3 9.36 -9.44 10.30
CA PHE A 3 8.77 -8.18 9.83
C PHE A 3 7.51 -7.84 10.63
N ILE A 4 7.15 -6.57 10.65
CA ILE A 4 5.89 -6.11 11.22
C ILE A 4 4.99 -5.52 10.15
N VAL A 5 3.68 -5.51 10.42
CA VAL A 5 2.69 -4.79 9.61
C VAL A 5 2.28 -3.53 10.37
N VAL A 6 2.21 -2.41 9.65
CA VAL A 6 1.59 -1.18 10.14
C VAL A 6 0.44 -0.81 9.20
N ILE A 7 -0.73 -0.56 9.79
CA ILE A 7 -1.96 -0.19 9.08
C ILE A 7 -2.27 1.28 9.44
N PRO A 8 -1.94 2.25 8.56
CA PRO A 8 -2.34 3.63 8.77
C PRO A 8 -3.87 3.77 8.59
N ALA A 9 -4.53 4.39 9.57
CA ALA A 9 -5.96 4.58 9.55
C ALA A 9 -6.31 6.01 9.97
N ARG A 10 -6.97 6.77 9.08
CA ARG A 10 -7.48 8.13 9.34
C ARG A 10 -8.99 8.12 9.37
N TYR A 11 -9.57 8.83 10.34
CA TYR A 11 -11.02 9.01 10.35
C TYR A 11 -11.49 9.94 9.25
N GLN A 12 -10.72 10.97 8.95
CA GLN A 12 -11.03 11.93 7.91
C GLN A 12 -10.83 11.32 6.52
N SER A 13 -11.93 11.19 5.79
CA SER A 13 -11.97 10.78 4.39
C SER A 13 -13.00 11.66 3.68
N THR A 14 -12.62 12.26 2.56
CA THR A 14 -13.49 13.17 1.80
C THR A 14 -14.62 12.44 1.08
N ARG A 15 -14.37 11.25 0.56
CA ARG A 15 -15.32 10.43 -0.20
C ARG A 15 -16.19 9.54 0.70
N LEU A 16 -15.65 9.04 1.79
CA LEU A 16 -16.32 8.15 2.76
C LEU A 16 -15.96 8.57 4.18
N PRO A 17 -16.68 9.53 4.78
CA PRO A 17 -16.42 9.95 6.17
C PRO A 17 -16.47 8.78 7.15
N GLY A 18 -15.47 8.70 8.04
CA GLY A 18 -15.36 7.59 8.99
C GLY A 18 -15.03 6.24 8.37
N LYS A 19 -14.49 6.22 7.15
CA LYS A 19 -14.20 5.04 6.33
C LYS A 19 -13.69 3.82 7.11
N PRO A 20 -12.67 3.91 8.00
CA PRO A 20 -12.15 2.75 8.73
C PRO A 20 -13.17 2.08 9.65
N LEU A 21 -14.18 2.82 10.10
CA LEU A 21 -15.21 2.35 11.04
C LEU A 21 -16.52 1.96 10.35
N LEU A 22 -16.61 2.04 9.03
CA LEU A 22 -17.79 1.61 8.28
C LEU A 22 -18.01 0.11 8.44
N ASP A 23 -19.27 -0.26 8.72
CA ASP A 23 -19.64 -1.66 8.91
C ASP A 23 -19.56 -2.45 7.60
N ILE A 24 -18.92 -3.61 7.70
CA ILE A 24 -18.88 -4.66 6.68
C ILE A 24 -19.17 -5.99 7.38
N ALA A 25 -20.31 -6.59 7.07
CA ALA A 25 -20.72 -7.88 7.66
C ALA A 25 -20.66 -7.91 9.21
N GLY A 26 -21.11 -6.83 9.87
CA GLY A 26 -21.17 -6.74 11.33
C GLY A 26 -19.86 -6.36 12.04
N LYS A 27 -18.82 -5.97 11.27
CA LYS A 27 -17.52 -5.51 11.82
C LYS A 27 -17.06 -4.22 11.11
N PRO A 28 -16.33 -3.32 11.80
CA PRO A 28 -15.65 -2.20 11.15
C PRO A 28 -14.71 -2.69 10.04
N MET A 29 -14.63 -1.94 8.93
CA MET A 29 -13.73 -2.27 7.81
C MET A 29 -12.28 -2.49 8.26
N LEU A 30 -11.77 -1.65 9.15
CA LEU A 30 -10.41 -1.76 9.68
C LEU A 30 -10.17 -3.10 10.40
N HIS A 31 -11.19 -3.68 11.07
CA HIS A 31 -11.05 -4.98 11.74
C HIS A 31 -10.79 -6.11 10.74
N HIS A 32 -11.42 -6.06 9.55
CA HIS A 32 -11.14 -7.03 8.48
C HIS A 32 -9.69 -6.91 8.00
N VAL A 33 -9.18 -5.68 7.83
CA VAL A 33 -7.77 -5.45 7.45
C VAL A 33 -6.82 -6.01 8.52
N VAL A 34 -7.11 -5.74 9.80
CA VAL A 34 -6.31 -6.26 10.93
C VAL A 34 -6.32 -7.79 10.96
N GLU A 35 -7.48 -8.43 10.78
CA GLU A 35 -7.60 -9.91 10.74
C GLU A 35 -6.79 -10.50 9.57
N ARG A 36 -6.86 -9.88 8.39
CA ARG A 36 -6.04 -10.30 7.24
C ARG A 36 -4.55 -10.16 7.50
N ALA A 37 -4.13 -9.02 8.03
CA ALA A 37 -2.74 -8.79 8.39
C ALA A 37 -2.26 -9.77 9.48
N ALA A 38 -3.08 -10.04 10.49
CA ALA A 38 -2.78 -10.99 11.56
C ALA A 38 -2.70 -12.46 11.06
N SER A 39 -3.33 -12.76 9.91
CA SER A 39 -3.24 -14.08 9.26
C SER A 39 -1.98 -14.23 8.42
N SER A 40 -1.17 -13.19 8.26
CA SER A 40 0.15 -13.24 7.62
C SER A 40 1.22 -13.80 8.56
N ALA A 41 2.44 -13.92 8.07
CA ALA A 41 3.61 -14.33 8.88
C ALA A 41 4.26 -13.14 9.63
N ALA A 42 3.57 -12.01 9.80
CA ALA A 42 4.09 -10.86 10.52
C ALA A 42 4.24 -11.17 12.02
N ASP A 43 5.34 -10.74 12.62
CA ASP A 43 5.59 -10.89 14.07
C ASP A 43 4.60 -10.07 14.91
N ALA A 44 4.16 -8.94 14.36
CA ALA A 44 3.14 -8.08 14.97
C ALA A 44 2.41 -7.24 13.94
N VAL A 45 1.17 -6.86 14.26
CA VAL A 45 0.33 -5.94 13.48
C VAL A 45 0.00 -4.74 14.35
N TYR A 46 0.29 -3.55 13.83
CA TYR A 46 0.01 -2.28 14.50
C TYR A 46 -0.99 -1.45 13.68
N VAL A 47 -1.86 -0.74 14.37
CA VAL A 47 -2.73 0.29 13.80
C VAL A 47 -2.15 1.64 14.17
N ALA A 48 -1.91 2.49 13.17
CA ALA A 48 -1.42 3.85 13.35
C ALA A 48 -2.55 4.85 13.07
N THR A 49 -2.97 5.60 14.07
CA THR A 49 -4.10 6.53 13.95
C THR A 49 -3.90 7.81 14.76
N ASP A 50 -4.58 8.88 14.37
CA ASP A 50 -4.67 10.14 15.10
C ASP A 50 -6.07 10.36 15.74
N ASP A 51 -6.94 9.34 15.68
CA ASP A 51 -8.35 9.46 16.06
C ASP A 51 -8.71 8.50 17.18
N GLU A 52 -9.21 9.04 18.29
CA GLU A 52 -9.59 8.27 19.48
C GLU A 52 -10.71 7.26 19.20
N ARG A 53 -11.60 7.52 18.22
CA ARG A 53 -12.68 6.61 17.85
C ARG A 53 -12.12 5.34 17.21
N ILE A 54 -11.07 5.49 16.40
CA ILE A 54 -10.37 4.35 15.81
C ILE A 54 -9.60 3.60 16.89
N GLN A 55 -8.90 4.33 17.78
CA GLN A 55 -8.21 3.72 18.93
C GLN A 55 -9.18 2.91 19.78
N HIS A 56 -10.33 3.48 20.13
CA HIS A 56 -11.36 2.80 20.93
C HIS A 56 -11.91 1.56 20.21
N SER A 57 -12.19 1.66 18.92
CA SER A 57 -12.66 0.52 18.11
C SER A 57 -11.66 -0.64 18.12
N CYS A 58 -10.36 -0.33 18.09
CA CYS A 58 -9.29 -1.32 18.06
C CYS A 58 -8.71 -1.65 19.44
N GLN A 59 -9.38 -1.29 20.55
CA GLN A 59 -8.87 -1.48 21.93
C GLN A 59 -8.47 -2.92 22.26
N VAL A 60 -9.04 -3.91 21.59
CA VAL A 60 -8.68 -5.34 21.72
C VAL A 60 -7.22 -5.60 21.35
N LEU A 61 -6.60 -4.75 20.55
CA LEU A 61 -5.18 -4.84 20.17
C LEU A 61 -4.24 -4.27 21.26
N GLY A 62 -4.79 -3.59 22.29
CA GLY A 62 -4.01 -3.00 23.38
C GLY A 62 -2.93 -2.04 22.86
N ASP A 63 -1.69 -2.23 23.31
CA ASP A 63 -0.52 -1.39 22.94
C ASP A 63 -0.13 -1.44 21.46
N ARG A 64 -0.82 -2.25 20.65
CA ARG A 64 -0.61 -2.29 19.19
C ARG A 64 -1.40 -1.23 18.44
N VAL A 65 -2.19 -0.41 19.11
CA VAL A 65 -2.78 0.80 18.55
C VAL A 65 -1.93 1.98 18.95
N ILE A 66 -1.21 2.56 18.00
CA ILE A 66 -0.26 3.64 18.25
C ILE A 66 -0.88 4.95 17.77
N MET A 67 -1.09 5.86 18.73
CA MET A 67 -1.50 7.23 18.41
C MET A 67 -0.35 7.98 17.76
N THR A 68 -0.63 8.60 16.62
CA THR A 68 0.33 9.36 15.80
C THR A 68 -0.13 10.80 15.63
N SER A 69 0.77 11.68 15.18
CA SER A 69 0.45 13.09 14.95
C SER A 69 -0.71 13.27 13.96
N ALA A 70 -1.62 14.19 14.26
CA ALA A 70 -2.67 14.61 13.33
C ALA A 70 -2.13 15.47 12.17
N GLU A 71 -0.91 15.98 12.27
CA GLU A 71 -0.28 16.84 11.26
C GLU A 71 0.31 16.07 10.09
N HIS A 72 0.43 14.75 10.20
CA HIS A 72 0.94 13.91 9.11
C HIS A 72 0.10 14.03 7.84
N GLN A 73 0.80 14.27 6.72
CA GLN A 73 0.15 14.44 5.42
C GLN A 73 -0.08 13.09 4.72
N SER A 74 0.77 12.10 5.01
CA SER A 74 0.73 10.79 4.33
C SER A 74 0.64 9.61 5.30
N GLY A 75 0.33 8.42 4.74
CA GLY A 75 0.41 7.16 5.47
C GLY A 75 1.85 6.81 5.83
N THR A 76 2.81 7.15 4.98
CA THR A 76 4.24 6.87 5.19
C THR A 76 4.80 7.63 6.40
N ASP A 77 4.39 8.89 6.60
CA ASP A 77 4.78 9.67 7.79
C ASP A 77 4.31 8.98 9.09
N ARG A 78 3.08 8.41 9.07
CA ARG A 78 2.55 7.67 10.24
C ARG A 78 3.33 6.39 10.50
N ILE A 79 3.71 5.68 9.45
CA ILE A 79 4.48 4.44 9.55
C ILE A 79 5.87 4.74 10.11
N GLU A 80 6.49 5.83 9.66
CA GLU A 80 7.78 6.29 10.21
C GLU A 80 7.66 6.58 11.71
N GLU A 81 6.66 7.33 12.14
CA GLU A 81 6.45 7.62 13.56
C GLU A 81 6.26 6.35 14.39
N VAL A 82 5.54 5.35 13.87
CA VAL A 82 5.41 4.05 14.54
C VAL A 82 6.76 3.36 14.65
N ALA A 83 7.53 3.29 13.56
CA ALA A 83 8.85 2.67 13.56
C ALA A 83 9.79 3.33 14.58
N ARG A 84 9.76 4.66 14.67
CA ARG A 84 10.53 5.45 15.65
C ARG A 84 10.07 5.21 17.10
N LYS A 85 8.75 5.19 17.35
CA LYS A 85 8.19 4.92 18.69
C LYS A 85 8.50 3.51 19.18
N LEU A 86 8.57 2.54 18.29
CA LEU A 86 8.95 1.16 18.61
C LEU A 86 10.46 0.95 18.71
N GLY A 87 11.29 1.94 18.36
CA GLY A 87 12.75 1.84 18.39
C GLY A 87 13.27 0.79 17.40
N LEU A 88 12.64 0.65 16.22
CA LEU A 88 13.06 -0.34 15.23
C LEU A 88 14.43 0.04 14.64
N GLY A 89 15.28 -0.96 14.44
CA GLY A 89 16.58 -0.74 13.79
C GLY A 89 16.44 -0.48 12.28
N ASP A 90 17.43 0.16 11.69
CA ASP A 90 17.47 0.64 10.29
C ASP A 90 17.12 -0.42 9.25
N ASP A 91 17.53 -1.67 9.46
CA ASP A 91 17.28 -2.77 8.52
C ASP A 91 15.99 -3.57 8.82
N ALA A 92 15.26 -3.21 9.88
CA ALA A 92 13.95 -3.81 10.15
C ALA A 92 12.99 -3.58 8.97
N ILE A 93 12.13 -4.58 8.71
CA ILE A 93 11.16 -4.54 7.63
C ILE A 93 9.80 -4.20 8.19
N VAL A 94 9.18 -3.16 7.62
CA VAL A 94 7.83 -2.72 7.92
C VAL A 94 6.98 -2.84 6.65
N VAL A 95 5.89 -3.57 6.72
CA VAL A 95 4.91 -3.66 5.63
C VAL A 95 3.77 -2.69 5.90
N ASN A 96 3.52 -1.81 4.94
CA ASN A 96 2.36 -0.92 4.91
C ASN A 96 1.19 -1.65 4.26
N VAL A 97 0.17 -1.96 5.04
CA VAL A 97 -1.13 -2.45 4.55
C VAL A 97 -2.13 -1.31 4.69
N GLN A 98 -2.77 -0.93 3.58
CA GLN A 98 -3.72 0.17 3.59
C GLN A 98 -4.98 -0.19 4.41
N GLY A 99 -5.45 0.77 5.24
CA GLY A 99 -6.62 0.57 6.10
C GLY A 99 -7.95 0.42 5.36
N ASP A 100 -7.94 0.48 4.04
CA ASP A 100 -9.09 0.36 3.14
C ASP A 100 -9.05 -0.90 2.25
N GLU A 101 -8.17 -1.84 2.55
CA GLU A 101 -8.05 -3.12 1.85
C GLU A 101 -8.55 -4.32 2.69
N PRO A 102 -9.86 -4.40 3.00
CA PRO A 102 -10.40 -5.42 3.90
C PRO A 102 -10.31 -6.85 3.38
N MET A 103 -9.97 -7.02 2.10
CA MET A 103 -9.85 -8.31 1.43
C MET A 103 -8.42 -8.63 1.02
N ILE A 104 -7.43 -7.88 1.50
CA ILE A 104 -6.01 -8.12 1.16
C ILE A 104 -5.60 -9.58 1.45
N PRO A 105 -5.03 -10.33 0.51
CA PRO A 105 -4.59 -11.70 0.78
C PRO A 105 -3.34 -11.71 1.68
N PRO A 106 -3.31 -12.51 2.76
CA PRO A 106 -2.14 -12.58 3.64
C PRO A 106 -0.84 -12.99 2.93
N GLU A 107 -0.97 -13.81 1.88
CA GLU A 107 0.17 -14.28 1.08
C GLU A 107 0.90 -13.15 0.34
N VAL A 108 0.20 -12.09 -0.08
CA VAL A 108 0.87 -10.94 -0.71
C VAL A 108 1.60 -10.06 0.30
N ILE A 109 1.12 -10.01 1.55
CA ILE A 109 1.82 -9.36 2.66
C ILE A 109 3.15 -10.09 2.92
N ASN A 110 3.10 -11.42 2.96
CA ASN A 110 4.29 -12.26 3.11
C ASN A 110 5.24 -12.10 1.92
N GLN A 111 4.70 -12.04 0.70
CA GLN A 111 5.49 -11.91 -0.53
C GLN A 111 6.31 -10.64 -0.53
N VAL A 112 5.70 -9.48 -0.29
CA VAL A 112 6.40 -8.19 -0.36
C VAL A 112 7.49 -8.09 0.71
N ALA A 113 7.27 -8.64 1.91
CA ALA A 113 8.27 -8.70 2.97
C ALA A 113 9.43 -9.66 2.62
N ALA A 114 9.12 -10.84 2.08
CA ALA A 114 10.11 -11.84 1.69
C ALA A 114 11.00 -11.35 0.54
N ASP A 115 10.42 -10.68 -0.46
CA ASP A 115 11.17 -10.14 -1.58
C ASP A 115 12.15 -9.05 -1.10
N LEU A 116 11.72 -8.15 -0.22
CA LEU A 116 12.61 -7.14 0.36
C LEU A 116 13.74 -7.75 1.21
N ALA A 117 13.43 -8.78 1.99
CA ALA A 117 14.43 -9.48 2.81
C ALA A 117 15.51 -10.16 1.95
N SER A 118 15.13 -10.69 0.78
CA SER A 118 16.01 -11.41 -0.13
C SER A 118 16.89 -10.50 -0.99
N HIS A 119 16.64 -9.18 -1.00
CA HIS A 119 17.35 -8.20 -1.81
C HIS A 119 17.92 -7.07 -0.93
N PRO A 120 19.12 -7.26 -0.35
CA PRO A 120 19.72 -6.27 0.57
C PRO A 120 19.93 -4.88 -0.03
N GLU A 121 20.11 -4.81 -1.36
CA GLU A 121 20.26 -3.56 -2.11
C GLU A 121 18.94 -2.82 -2.37
N ALA A 122 17.80 -3.48 -2.18
CA ALA A 122 16.49 -2.85 -2.24
C ALA A 122 16.15 -2.15 -0.92
N GLN A 123 15.56 -0.98 -1.02
CA GLN A 123 15.13 -0.19 0.14
C GLN A 123 13.61 -0.27 0.34
N ILE A 124 12.90 -0.49 -0.76
CA ILE A 124 11.44 -0.58 -0.83
C ILE A 124 11.08 -1.77 -1.72
N CYS A 125 10.00 -2.46 -1.39
CA CYS A 125 9.41 -3.47 -2.25
C CYS A 125 7.91 -3.19 -2.42
N THR A 126 7.38 -3.46 -3.62
CA THR A 126 5.96 -3.38 -3.96
C THR A 126 5.58 -4.45 -4.97
N LEU A 127 4.32 -4.46 -5.42
CA LEU A 127 3.81 -5.48 -6.34
C LEU A 127 3.17 -4.86 -7.58
N TYR A 128 3.00 -5.70 -8.62
CA TYR A 128 2.20 -5.38 -9.79
C TYR A 128 1.33 -6.56 -10.21
N GLU A 129 0.31 -6.28 -11.00
CA GLU A 129 -0.46 -7.24 -11.79
C GLU A 129 -0.38 -6.87 -13.27
N ASP A 130 -0.51 -7.86 -14.15
CA ASP A 130 -0.62 -7.58 -15.57
C ASP A 130 -2.00 -6.96 -15.86
N ILE A 131 -2.05 -5.98 -16.78
CA ILE A 131 -3.32 -5.41 -17.25
C ILE A 131 -3.82 -6.27 -18.41
N ASP A 132 -5.06 -6.70 -18.35
CA ASP A 132 -5.69 -7.60 -19.31
C ASP A 132 -6.80 -6.94 -20.18
N ASN A 133 -7.06 -5.65 -19.97
CA ASN A 133 -8.04 -4.91 -20.75
C ASN A 133 -7.59 -3.47 -21.09
N ASP A 134 -8.03 -2.97 -22.24
CA ASP A 134 -7.62 -1.65 -22.75
C ASP A 134 -8.15 -0.48 -21.91
N ALA A 135 -9.31 -0.62 -21.29
CA ALA A 135 -9.91 0.45 -20.49
C ALA A 135 -9.04 0.78 -19.28
N ASP A 136 -8.44 -0.24 -18.65
CA ASP A 136 -7.55 -0.06 -17.49
C ASP A 136 -6.22 0.60 -17.87
N VAL A 137 -5.71 0.38 -19.08
CA VAL A 137 -4.51 1.07 -19.57
C VAL A 137 -4.75 2.58 -19.63
N LEU A 138 -5.91 3.00 -20.10
CA LEU A 138 -6.26 4.41 -20.27
C LEU A 138 -6.79 5.07 -18.99
N ASN A 139 -7.16 4.29 -17.98
CA ASN A 139 -7.69 4.79 -16.72
C ASN A 139 -6.58 5.43 -15.86
N PRO A 140 -6.61 6.75 -15.57
CA PRO A 140 -5.58 7.40 -14.77
C PRO A 140 -5.63 7.02 -13.28
N ASN A 141 -6.71 6.39 -12.81
CA ASN A 141 -6.79 5.88 -11.44
C ASN A 141 -6.05 4.55 -11.27
N ILE A 142 -5.75 3.87 -12.37
CA ILE A 142 -4.90 2.69 -12.39
C ILE A 142 -3.47 3.15 -12.71
N VAL A 143 -2.60 3.07 -11.73
CA VAL A 143 -1.20 3.46 -11.89
C VAL A 143 -0.45 2.39 -12.67
N LYS A 144 0.21 2.78 -13.76
CA LYS A 144 1.08 1.89 -14.54
C LYS A 144 2.49 1.92 -14.00
N VAL A 145 3.22 0.83 -14.18
CA VAL A 145 4.63 0.73 -13.81
C VAL A 145 5.43 0.04 -14.92
N VAL A 146 6.62 0.56 -15.18
CA VAL A 146 7.62 -0.10 -16.03
C VAL A 146 8.74 -0.66 -15.17
N VAL A 147 9.20 -1.86 -15.54
CA VAL A 147 10.10 -2.68 -14.71
C VAL A 147 11.33 -3.05 -15.54
N ASP A 148 12.52 -3.01 -14.92
CA ASP A 148 13.75 -3.48 -15.54
C ASP A 148 13.86 -5.02 -15.52
N THR A 149 14.91 -5.53 -16.16
CA THR A 149 15.19 -6.98 -16.23
C THR A 149 15.55 -7.61 -14.89
N ASN A 150 15.93 -6.80 -13.90
CA ASN A 150 16.30 -7.23 -12.57
C ASN A 150 15.12 -7.15 -11.57
N GLY A 151 13.93 -6.71 -12.03
CA GLY A 151 12.74 -6.58 -11.21
C GLY A 151 12.73 -5.31 -10.35
N TYR A 152 13.31 -4.21 -10.86
CA TYR A 152 13.21 -2.90 -10.23
C TYR A 152 12.30 -1.98 -11.03
N ALA A 153 11.53 -1.17 -10.33
CA ALA A 153 10.70 -0.16 -10.97
C ALA A 153 11.57 0.93 -11.60
N LEU A 154 11.32 1.19 -12.88
CA LEU A 154 11.95 2.30 -13.62
C LEU A 154 11.16 3.60 -13.45
N TYR A 155 9.82 3.50 -13.51
CA TYR A 155 8.92 4.64 -13.34
C TYR A 155 7.49 4.18 -13.08
N PHE A 156 6.73 5.02 -12.37
CA PHE A 156 5.28 4.87 -12.16
C PHE A 156 4.57 6.06 -12.78
N SER A 157 3.43 5.82 -13.45
CA SER A 157 2.66 6.91 -14.06
C SER A 157 1.16 6.60 -14.11
N ARG A 158 0.36 7.65 -14.04
CA ARG A 158 -1.06 7.60 -14.38
C ARG A 158 -1.30 7.54 -15.89
N ALA A 159 -0.35 8.02 -16.68
CA ALA A 159 -0.37 7.88 -18.13
C ALA A 159 -0.15 6.43 -18.56
N PRO A 160 -0.60 6.04 -19.79
CA PRO A 160 -0.24 4.77 -20.38
C PRO A 160 1.26 4.66 -20.64
N ILE A 161 1.96 3.85 -19.87
CA ILE A 161 3.38 3.52 -20.05
C ILE A 161 3.57 1.99 -20.04
N PRO A 162 4.48 1.44 -20.92
CA PRO A 162 5.22 2.12 -21.98
C PRO A 162 4.32 2.57 -23.13
N PHE A 163 4.71 3.64 -23.85
CA PHE A 163 3.95 4.09 -25.02
C PHE A 163 4.26 3.22 -26.26
N PRO A 164 3.27 2.54 -26.84
CA PRO A 164 3.50 1.72 -28.04
C PRO A 164 3.67 2.62 -29.27
N ARG A 165 4.85 2.56 -29.89
CA ARG A 165 5.11 3.27 -31.15
C ARG A 165 4.66 2.42 -32.34
N GLY A 166 3.58 2.77 -32.97
CA GLY A 166 3.08 2.09 -34.17
C GLY A 166 1.59 2.33 -34.40
N ASN A 167 1.08 1.94 -35.58
CA ASN A 167 -0.33 2.13 -35.99
C ASN A 167 -1.25 0.98 -35.53
N SER A 168 -0.96 0.31 -34.45
CA SER A 168 -1.86 -0.73 -33.96
C SER A 168 -3.09 -0.09 -33.34
N THR A 169 -4.23 -0.19 -34.01
CA THR A 169 -5.56 0.12 -33.45
C THR A 169 -5.96 -0.86 -32.32
N GLN A 170 -5.14 -1.88 -32.09
CA GLN A 170 -5.27 -2.80 -30.96
C GLN A 170 -4.12 -2.53 -29.99
N THR A 171 -4.46 -2.15 -28.76
CA THR A 171 -3.51 -2.02 -27.68
C THR A 171 -2.87 -3.40 -27.44
N ASN A 172 -1.57 -3.52 -27.71
CA ASN A 172 -0.87 -4.73 -27.31
C ASN A 172 -0.69 -4.68 -25.79
N LEU A 173 -1.59 -5.34 -25.06
CA LEU A 173 -1.61 -5.35 -23.59
C LEU A 173 -0.37 -6.02 -22.98
N LYS A 174 0.41 -6.76 -23.80
CA LYS A 174 1.66 -7.35 -23.33
C LYS A 174 2.63 -6.25 -22.91
N GLY A 175 2.91 -6.20 -21.61
CA GLY A 175 3.87 -5.26 -21.03
C GLY A 175 3.27 -4.17 -20.16
N TYR A 176 1.94 -3.95 -20.18
CA TYR A 176 1.30 -3.06 -19.23
C TYR A 176 1.12 -3.75 -17.89
N LYS A 177 1.55 -3.06 -16.83
CA LYS A 177 1.49 -3.55 -15.45
C LYS A 177 0.77 -2.52 -14.58
N ARG A 178 -0.23 -2.98 -13.84
CA ARG A 178 -0.90 -2.20 -12.79
C ARG A 178 -0.06 -2.27 -11.52
N HIS A 179 0.36 -1.16 -11.01
CA HIS A 179 0.98 -1.08 -9.69
C HIS A 179 -0.06 -1.36 -8.59
N ILE A 180 0.35 -2.10 -7.56
CA ILE A 180 -0.45 -2.44 -6.39
C ILE A 180 0.13 -1.70 -5.18
N GLY A 181 -0.71 -0.97 -4.45
CA GLY A 181 -0.34 -0.05 -3.37
C GLY A 181 0.12 -0.69 -2.06
N ILE A 182 0.53 -1.96 -2.05
CA ILE A 182 1.17 -2.57 -0.89
C ILE A 182 2.67 -2.36 -0.94
N TYR A 183 3.28 -2.03 0.21
CA TYR A 183 4.71 -1.74 0.28
C TYR A 183 5.37 -2.39 1.49
N ALA A 184 6.58 -2.89 1.29
CA ALA A 184 7.52 -3.16 2.37
C ALA A 184 8.66 -2.13 2.31
N TYR A 185 9.09 -1.66 3.48
CA TYR A 185 10.15 -0.66 3.64
C TYR A 185 11.20 -1.18 4.60
N ARG A 186 12.48 -0.87 4.34
CA ARG A 186 13.48 -0.85 5.41
C ARG A 186 13.30 0.43 6.22
N VAL A 187 13.42 0.35 7.55
CA VAL A 187 13.18 1.50 8.44
C VAL A 187 14.07 2.69 8.08
N LYS A 188 15.33 2.45 7.69
CA LYS A 188 16.23 3.53 7.24
C LYS A 188 15.68 4.39 6.10
N VAL A 189 14.93 3.78 5.15
CA VAL A 189 14.32 4.57 4.07
C VAL A 189 13.09 5.33 4.54
N LEU A 190 12.33 4.83 5.51
CA LEU A 190 11.23 5.58 6.13
C LEU A 190 11.76 6.84 6.81
N HIS A 191 12.83 6.72 7.60
CA HIS A 191 13.49 7.87 8.25
C HIS A 191 14.02 8.89 7.24
N ALA A 192 14.56 8.45 6.11
CA ALA A 192 15.00 9.34 5.06
C ALA A 192 13.82 10.01 4.33
N PHE A 193 12.77 9.23 4.03
CA PHE A 193 11.63 9.63 3.23
C PHE A 193 10.90 10.84 3.80
N VAL A 194 10.63 10.85 5.11
CA VAL A 194 9.92 11.96 5.77
C VAL A 194 10.72 13.26 5.81
N ASN A 195 12.03 13.18 5.56
CA ASN A 195 12.91 14.35 5.47
C ASN A 195 13.15 14.83 4.04
N TRP A 196 12.72 14.09 3.02
CA TRP A 196 12.84 14.53 1.63
C TRP A 196 11.76 15.55 1.27
N PRO A 197 12.12 16.64 0.60
CA PRO A 197 11.13 17.58 0.10
C PRO A 197 10.25 16.93 -0.96
N LEU A 198 9.02 17.44 -1.07
CA LEU A 198 8.12 17.11 -2.17
C LEU A 198 8.81 17.39 -3.51
N CYS A 199 8.84 16.42 -4.42
CA CYS A 199 9.45 16.59 -5.74
C CYS A 199 8.40 16.87 -6.83
N GLU A 200 8.84 17.43 -7.96
CA GLU A 200 7.97 17.79 -9.07
C GLU A 200 7.22 16.58 -9.64
N LEU A 201 7.88 15.43 -9.74
CA LEU A 201 7.27 14.20 -10.26
C LEU A 201 6.12 13.75 -9.37
N GLU A 202 6.32 13.74 -8.05
CA GLU A 202 5.28 13.40 -7.08
C GLU A 202 4.11 14.36 -7.14
N SER A 203 4.40 15.67 -7.20
CA SER A 203 3.35 16.70 -7.26
C SER A 203 2.51 16.59 -8.53
N THR A 204 3.15 16.27 -9.66
CA THR A 204 2.50 16.18 -10.96
C THR A 204 1.64 14.93 -11.07
N GLU A 205 2.19 13.77 -10.73
CA GLU A 205 1.49 12.49 -10.85
C GLU A 205 0.62 12.17 -9.62
N GLN A 206 0.79 12.89 -8.50
CA GLN A 206 0.17 12.57 -7.21
C GLN A 206 0.46 11.12 -6.81
N LEU A 207 1.75 10.74 -6.92
CA LEU A 207 2.28 9.41 -6.62
C LEU A 207 3.48 9.53 -5.68
N GLU A 208 3.28 9.18 -4.41
CA GLU A 208 4.25 9.35 -3.32
C GLU A 208 5.56 8.58 -3.57
N GLN A 209 5.49 7.38 -4.16
CA GLN A 209 6.66 6.56 -4.45
C GLN A 209 7.64 7.19 -5.45
N LEU A 210 7.21 8.20 -6.21
CA LEU A 210 8.09 8.95 -7.10
C LEU A 210 9.10 9.79 -6.33
N ARG A 211 8.79 10.23 -5.09
CA ARG A 211 9.75 10.90 -4.21
C ARG A 211 10.92 9.96 -3.88
N ALA A 212 10.63 8.69 -3.61
CA ALA A 212 11.67 7.69 -3.36
C ALA A 212 12.56 7.47 -4.59
N LEU A 213 11.97 7.28 -5.78
CA LEU A 213 12.73 7.14 -7.03
C LEU A 213 13.56 8.39 -7.33
N HIS A 214 13.00 9.59 -7.15
CA HIS A 214 13.68 10.87 -7.37
C HIS A 214 14.94 11.01 -6.49
N ASN A 215 14.88 10.48 -5.25
CA ASN A 215 16.00 10.47 -4.32
C ASN A 215 16.92 9.23 -4.45
N GLY A 216 16.81 8.49 -5.56
CA GLY A 216 17.69 7.36 -5.87
C GLY A 216 17.40 6.07 -5.11
N SER A 217 16.25 5.96 -4.44
CA SER A 217 15.86 4.71 -3.81
C SER A 217 15.52 3.64 -4.83
N ARG A 218 16.01 2.43 -4.59
CA ARG A 218 15.71 1.27 -5.43
C ARG A 218 14.43 0.59 -4.93
N ILE A 219 13.41 0.62 -5.78
CA ILE A 219 12.11 -0.01 -5.51
C ILE A 219 12.06 -1.35 -6.24
N ARG A 220 12.15 -2.44 -5.48
CA ARG A 220 11.95 -3.78 -5.97
C ARG A 220 10.46 -4.00 -6.27
N ILE A 221 10.14 -4.73 -7.36
CA ILE A 221 8.76 -4.98 -7.73
C ILE A 221 8.59 -6.35 -8.36
N GLN A 222 7.60 -7.12 -7.89
CA GLN A 222 7.26 -8.44 -8.41
C GLN A 222 5.80 -8.52 -8.83
N LYS A 223 5.46 -9.52 -9.65
CA LYS A 223 4.07 -9.87 -9.90
C LYS A 223 3.44 -10.43 -8.62
N ALA A 224 2.24 -9.95 -8.28
CA ALA A 224 1.49 -10.45 -7.13
C ALA A 224 1.24 -11.97 -7.27
N CYS A 225 1.43 -12.71 -6.18
CA CYS A 225 1.23 -14.15 -6.13
C CYS A 225 -0.24 -14.57 -6.05
N ALA A 226 -1.13 -13.62 -5.71
CA ALA A 226 -2.57 -13.79 -5.68
C ALA A 226 -3.25 -12.54 -6.23
N ALA A 227 -4.47 -12.69 -6.74
CA ALA A 227 -5.29 -11.56 -7.18
C ALA A 227 -5.65 -10.68 -5.98
N ILE A 228 -5.46 -9.37 -6.13
CA ILE A 228 -5.73 -8.40 -5.07
C ILE A 228 -7.02 -7.65 -5.42
N PRO A 229 -8.09 -7.85 -4.63
CA PRO A 229 -9.31 -7.09 -4.80
C PRO A 229 -9.06 -5.60 -4.65
N ALA A 230 -9.84 -4.78 -5.35
CA ALA A 230 -9.74 -3.33 -5.21
C ALA A 230 -10.08 -2.90 -3.78
N GLY A 231 -9.35 -1.91 -3.27
CA GLY A 231 -9.66 -1.27 -2.00
C GLY A 231 -11.01 -0.55 -2.03
N VAL A 232 -11.52 -0.20 -0.87
CA VAL A 232 -12.81 0.50 -0.71
C VAL A 232 -12.56 2.01 -0.76
N ASP A 233 -12.86 2.65 -1.87
CA ASP A 233 -12.69 4.09 -2.05
C ASP A 233 -13.98 4.86 -2.26
N THR A 234 -15.02 4.18 -2.74
CA THR A 234 -16.33 4.74 -3.04
C THR A 234 -17.45 3.95 -2.32
N PRO A 235 -18.67 4.51 -2.19
CA PRO A 235 -19.82 3.75 -1.70
C PRO A 235 -20.08 2.47 -2.48
N GLU A 236 -19.87 2.51 -3.81
CA GLU A 236 -20.05 1.36 -4.69
C GLU A 236 -19.06 0.24 -4.38
N ASP A 237 -17.80 0.58 -4.04
CA ASP A 237 -16.79 -0.40 -3.62
C ASP A 237 -17.16 -1.02 -2.27
N LEU A 238 -17.66 -0.19 -1.33
CA LEU A 238 -18.13 -0.66 -0.05
C LEU A 238 -19.26 -1.68 -0.20
N ASP A 239 -20.23 -1.40 -1.06
CA ASP A 239 -21.36 -2.30 -1.32
C ASP A 239 -20.92 -3.60 -1.98
N LYS A 240 -19.92 -3.57 -2.89
CA LYS A 240 -19.32 -4.78 -3.47
C LYS A 240 -18.68 -5.64 -2.39
N VAL A 241 -17.86 -5.04 -1.53
CA VAL A 241 -17.16 -5.77 -0.46
C VAL A 241 -18.15 -6.33 0.57
N ARG A 242 -19.20 -5.58 0.93
CA ARG A 242 -20.29 -6.07 1.79
C ARG A 242 -20.95 -7.32 1.22
N LYS A 243 -21.23 -7.35 -0.07
CA LYS A 243 -21.80 -8.52 -0.75
C LYS A 243 -20.85 -9.70 -0.72
N LEU A 244 -19.56 -9.48 -0.93
CA LEU A 244 -18.58 -10.57 -0.96
C LEU A 244 -18.33 -11.16 0.44
N LEU A 245 -18.22 -10.35 1.47
CA LEU A 245 -17.99 -10.78 2.85
C LEU A 245 -19.25 -11.15 3.60
N GLY A 246 -20.41 -10.64 3.20
CA GLY A 246 -21.72 -10.98 3.79
C GLY A 246 -22.38 -12.20 3.18
N ALA A 247 -21.86 -12.71 2.04
CA ALA A 247 -22.35 -13.94 1.40
C ALA A 247 -21.60 -15.21 1.86
N ALA A 248 -20.64 -15.06 2.75
CA ALA A 248 -19.90 -16.13 3.41
C ALA A 248 -20.42 -16.31 4.84
#